data_e9a28764e88f3f155b836aa421731936
#
_entry.id   e9a28764e88f3f155b836aa421731936
#
_cell.length_a   1.000
_cell.length_b   1.000
_cell.length_c   1.000
_cell.angle_alpha   90.00
_cell.angle_beta   90.00
_cell.angle_gamma   90.00
#
_symmetry.space_group_name_H-M   'P 1'
#
loop_
_entity.id
_entity.type
_entity.pdbx_description
1 polymer ?
#
loop_
_entity_poly.entity_id
_entity_poly.type
_entity_poly.pdbx_seq_one_letter_code
_entity_poly.pdbx_strand_id
1 'polypeptide(L)'
;MNDRVDEYFARLRGKHALVLGIGVSNRPLIRMLLGYGIAVTACDRTPREKLDPEVLELERMGARLHTGEDYLDGVTADIVFRTPGMRPDLPQIARMVEQGAVLTSEMEAFFEVCPCRILAVTGSDGKTTTTTLIAKILEHAGKTVWLGGNIGTPLLPRAAEMRPEDFAVVELSSFQLMTMTRSADVAVVTNLAPNHLDVHKSMEEYIAAKKNVFLHQNAGGKLVLNMDNAITDAFAAEAKGAVEKFSRLGVPENGVYLKDGVIFRNGKKIMDAADIKIPGVHNIENYMAAACAVEGIVSDSDIDAVARSFGGVEHRIELVRELDGVRYYNDSIASSPSRTIAGLHSFDRQVILIAGGYDKHVPFDVLGPEVCAHVKLLILCGATADKIRAAVESAPKYAPGAPEIVTVQTLDAAVSLAHRRAAAGDIVTLSPACAAFDQFKNFMVRGETYKKMVMAL
;
A
#
# COMPACT_ATOMS: atom_id res chain seq x y z
N MET A 1 3.02 -11.80 -28.26
CA MET A 1 3.90 -12.11 -27.11
C MET A 1 4.72 -10.85 -26.82
N ASN A 2 4.96 -10.52 -25.60
CA ASN A 2 5.75 -9.31 -25.28
C ASN A 2 7.25 -9.64 -25.40
N ASP A 3 7.85 -9.34 -26.54
CA ASP A 3 9.26 -9.63 -26.82
C ASP A 3 10.23 -8.80 -25.94
N ARG A 4 9.75 -7.71 -25.30
CA ARG A 4 10.56 -6.86 -24.41
C ARG A 4 11.12 -7.61 -23.20
N VAL A 5 10.37 -8.60 -22.68
CA VAL A 5 10.83 -9.44 -21.56
C VAL A 5 12.02 -10.27 -22.00
N ASP A 6 11.88 -10.97 -23.14
CA ASP A 6 12.95 -11.81 -23.70
C ASP A 6 14.19 -10.98 -24.06
N GLU A 7 14.01 -9.80 -24.65
CA GLU A 7 15.08 -8.87 -24.98
C GLU A 7 15.81 -8.35 -23.74
N TYR A 8 15.06 -8.03 -22.66
CA TYR A 8 15.65 -7.58 -21.39
C TYR A 8 16.55 -8.67 -20.81
N PHE A 9 16.05 -9.87 -20.63
CA PHE A 9 16.84 -10.95 -20.04
C PHE A 9 17.94 -11.46 -20.99
N ALA A 10 17.75 -11.41 -22.32
CA ALA A 10 18.80 -11.72 -23.27
C ALA A 10 20.04 -10.82 -23.14
N ARG A 11 19.84 -9.52 -22.84
CA ARG A 11 20.94 -8.58 -22.58
C ARG A 11 21.71 -8.87 -21.29
N LEU A 12 21.14 -9.65 -20.39
CA LEU A 12 21.78 -10.07 -19.14
C LEU A 12 22.53 -11.41 -19.25
N ARG A 13 22.44 -12.12 -20.39
CA ARG A 13 23.18 -13.37 -20.60
C ARG A 13 24.67 -13.15 -20.50
N GLY A 14 25.35 -14.05 -19.81
CA GLY A 14 26.79 -13.97 -19.54
C GLY A 14 27.19 -12.98 -18.44
N LYS A 15 26.21 -12.26 -17.85
CA LYS A 15 26.40 -11.41 -16.67
C LYS A 15 26.11 -12.16 -15.39
N HIS A 16 26.69 -11.72 -14.31
CA HIS A 16 26.40 -12.18 -12.96
C HIS A 16 25.42 -11.23 -12.27
N ALA A 17 24.25 -11.74 -11.92
CA ALA A 17 23.22 -11.01 -11.20
C ALA A 17 23.31 -11.25 -9.69
N LEU A 18 23.34 -10.19 -8.91
CA LEU A 18 23.19 -10.21 -7.45
C LEU A 18 21.78 -9.77 -7.09
N VAL A 19 21.08 -10.59 -6.32
CA VAL A 19 19.72 -10.23 -5.83
C VAL A 19 19.79 -10.06 -4.32
N LEU A 20 19.54 -8.84 -3.85
CA LEU A 20 19.63 -8.43 -2.45
C LEU A 20 18.25 -8.48 -1.79
N GLY A 21 18.10 -9.38 -0.79
CA GLY A 21 16.85 -9.70 -0.12
C GLY A 21 16.01 -10.71 -0.90
N ILE A 22 15.77 -11.89 -0.32
CA ILE A 22 15.02 -12.97 -0.95
C ILE A 22 13.54 -12.93 -0.53
N GLY A 23 12.94 -11.74 -0.66
CA GLY A 23 11.53 -11.50 -0.36
C GLY A 23 10.57 -11.89 -1.48
N VAL A 24 9.28 -11.59 -1.27
CA VAL A 24 8.16 -11.99 -2.15
C VAL A 24 8.38 -11.57 -3.61
N SER A 25 8.87 -10.35 -3.88
CA SER A 25 9.10 -9.87 -5.26
C SER A 25 10.34 -10.48 -5.91
N ASN A 26 11.38 -10.74 -5.11
CA ASN A 26 12.66 -11.19 -5.65
C ASN A 26 12.73 -12.70 -5.89
N ARG A 27 11.93 -13.51 -5.19
CA ARG A 27 11.86 -14.97 -5.46
C ARG A 27 11.45 -15.27 -6.91
N PRO A 28 10.37 -14.70 -7.46
CA PRO A 28 10.02 -14.87 -8.87
C PRO A 28 11.09 -14.31 -9.82
N LEU A 29 11.69 -13.17 -9.51
CA LEU A 29 12.79 -12.60 -10.29
C LEU A 29 13.97 -13.57 -10.39
N ILE A 30 14.39 -14.18 -9.27
CA ILE A 30 15.48 -15.19 -9.25
C ILE A 30 15.12 -16.36 -10.16
N ARG A 31 13.89 -16.88 -10.10
CA ARG A 31 13.43 -17.95 -10.99
C ARG A 31 13.52 -17.55 -12.47
N MET A 32 13.12 -16.32 -12.80
CA MET A 32 13.23 -15.81 -14.17
C MET A 32 14.69 -15.72 -14.61
N LEU A 33 15.57 -15.10 -13.81
CA LEU A 33 17.00 -14.98 -14.13
C LEU A 33 17.62 -16.36 -14.42
N LEU A 34 17.37 -17.34 -13.56
CA LEU A 34 17.85 -18.72 -13.73
C LEU A 34 17.27 -19.37 -14.99
N GLY A 35 15.97 -19.16 -15.27
CA GLY A 35 15.30 -19.68 -16.46
C GLY A 35 15.89 -19.15 -17.77
N TYR A 36 16.44 -17.92 -17.75
CA TYR A 36 17.16 -17.35 -18.90
C TYR A 36 18.66 -17.70 -18.92
N GLY A 37 19.13 -18.57 -17.99
CA GLY A 37 20.52 -19.01 -17.91
C GLY A 37 21.48 -17.96 -17.37
N ILE A 38 20.99 -16.99 -16.59
CA ILE A 38 21.80 -15.96 -15.95
C ILE A 38 22.34 -16.49 -14.62
N ALA A 39 23.62 -16.31 -14.36
CA ALA A 39 24.22 -16.67 -13.07
C ALA A 39 23.70 -15.76 -11.96
N VAL A 40 23.16 -16.35 -10.87
CA VAL A 40 22.52 -15.59 -9.77
C VAL A 40 23.19 -15.92 -8.45
N THR A 41 23.59 -14.87 -7.71
CA THR A 41 23.82 -14.94 -6.28
C THR A 41 22.68 -14.23 -5.56
N ALA A 42 21.99 -14.90 -4.67
CA ALA A 42 20.91 -14.35 -3.86
C ALA A 42 21.37 -14.17 -2.42
N CYS A 43 21.30 -12.94 -1.94
CA CYS A 43 21.80 -12.53 -0.63
C CYS A 43 20.67 -12.17 0.32
N ASP A 44 20.70 -12.72 1.55
CA ASP A 44 19.73 -12.37 2.59
C ASP A 44 20.37 -12.42 3.99
N ARG A 45 19.95 -11.49 4.86
CA ARG A 45 20.42 -11.46 6.25
C ARG A 45 19.93 -12.64 7.09
N THR A 46 18.87 -13.31 6.66
CA THR A 46 18.31 -14.47 7.36
C THR A 46 19.31 -15.63 7.34
N PRO A 47 19.70 -16.20 8.48
CA PRO A 47 20.58 -17.37 8.53
C PRO A 47 19.97 -18.56 7.78
N ARG A 48 20.83 -19.38 7.18
CA ARG A 48 20.43 -20.50 6.30
C ARG A 48 19.40 -21.44 6.94
N GLU A 49 19.56 -21.75 8.21
CA GLU A 49 18.68 -22.67 8.97
C GLU A 49 17.27 -22.10 9.23
N LYS A 50 17.08 -20.79 9.00
CA LYS A 50 15.79 -20.09 9.14
C LYS A 50 15.16 -19.70 7.81
N LEU A 51 15.78 -20.12 6.68
CA LEU A 51 15.25 -19.81 5.36
C LEU A 51 13.96 -20.60 5.08
N ASP A 52 13.08 -19.96 4.37
CA ASP A 52 11.85 -20.56 3.84
C ASP A 52 12.20 -21.72 2.88
N PRO A 53 11.47 -22.85 2.89
CA PRO A 53 11.66 -23.94 1.93
C PRO A 53 11.67 -23.48 0.45
N GLU A 54 10.89 -22.47 0.09
CA GLU A 54 10.91 -21.86 -1.24
C GLU A 54 12.26 -21.25 -1.62
N VAL A 55 13.00 -20.71 -0.66
CA VAL A 55 14.34 -20.12 -0.90
C VAL A 55 15.36 -21.24 -1.15
N LEU A 56 15.26 -22.33 -0.40
CA LEU A 56 16.11 -23.52 -0.62
C LEU A 56 15.83 -24.18 -1.98
N GLU A 57 14.60 -24.04 -2.51
CA GLU A 57 14.27 -24.48 -3.87
C GLU A 57 15.03 -23.66 -4.93
N LEU A 58 15.18 -22.35 -4.75
CA LEU A 58 15.95 -21.50 -5.66
C LEU A 58 17.41 -21.95 -5.75
N GLU A 59 18.00 -22.44 -4.65
CA GLU A 59 19.35 -23.00 -4.65
C GLU A 59 19.41 -24.30 -5.48
N ARG A 60 18.42 -25.20 -5.34
CA ARG A 60 18.33 -26.42 -6.17
C ARG A 60 18.14 -26.10 -7.66
N MET A 61 17.53 -24.97 -7.98
CA MET A 61 17.41 -24.46 -9.34
C MET A 61 18.71 -23.84 -9.88
N GLY A 62 19.75 -23.66 -9.06
CA GLY A 62 21.06 -23.18 -9.46
C GLY A 62 21.45 -21.79 -8.95
N ALA A 63 20.65 -21.15 -8.09
CA ALA A 63 21.05 -19.92 -7.42
C ALA A 63 22.14 -20.21 -6.37
N ARG A 64 23.15 -19.38 -6.29
CA ARG A 64 24.08 -19.38 -5.16
C ARG A 64 23.48 -18.56 -4.02
N LEU A 65 23.28 -19.18 -2.84
CA LEU A 65 22.82 -18.45 -1.66
C LEU A 65 24.00 -17.92 -0.85
N HIS A 66 23.95 -16.64 -0.46
CA HIS A 66 24.88 -16.01 0.47
C HIS A 66 24.05 -15.35 1.60
N THR A 67 24.05 -15.98 2.78
CA THR A 67 23.06 -15.69 3.83
C THR A 67 23.70 -15.60 5.20
N GLY A 68 23.03 -14.88 6.13
CA GLY A 68 23.53 -14.64 7.48
C GLY A 68 24.05 -13.21 7.67
N GLU A 69 24.83 -12.97 8.70
CA GLU A 69 25.25 -11.60 9.05
C GLU A 69 26.16 -10.98 7.99
N ASP A 70 27.05 -11.77 7.40
CA ASP A 70 28.04 -11.34 6.40
C ASP A 70 27.54 -11.45 4.95
N TYR A 71 26.23 -11.46 4.73
CA TYR A 71 25.58 -11.74 3.44
C TYR A 71 25.94 -10.78 2.30
N LEU A 72 26.64 -9.66 2.57
CA LEU A 72 27.14 -8.70 1.59
C LEU A 72 28.68 -8.73 1.43
N ASP A 73 29.38 -9.54 2.22
CA ASP A 73 30.85 -9.52 2.22
C ASP A 73 31.42 -10.36 1.07
N GLY A 74 32.39 -9.79 0.36
CA GLY A 74 33.10 -10.47 -0.72
C GLY A 74 32.25 -10.77 -1.98
N VAL A 75 31.00 -10.27 -2.06
CA VAL A 75 30.16 -10.46 -3.24
C VAL A 75 30.47 -9.39 -4.30
N THR A 76 30.43 -9.81 -5.57
CA THR A 76 30.57 -8.95 -6.74
C THR A 76 29.51 -9.29 -7.76
N ALA A 77 29.15 -8.36 -8.62
CA ALA A 77 28.15 -8.59 -9.67
C ALA A 77 28.32 -7.57 -10.81
N ASP A 78 27.75 -7.92 -11.99
CA ASP A 78 27.57 -6.99 -13.11
C ASP A 78 26.27 -6.19 -12.96
N ILE A 79 25.26 -6.77 -12.31
CA ILE A 79 23.95 -6.15 -12.04
C ILE A 79 23.45 -6.51 -10.65
N VAL A 80 22.96 -5.53 -9.91
CA VAL A 80 22.47 -5.68 -8.53
C VAL A 80 20.99 -5.33 -8.48
N PHE A 81 20.15 -6.33 -8.22
CA PHE A 81 18.73 -6.14 -7.95
C PHE A 81 18.50 -5.93 -6.47
N ARG A 82 18.21 -4.70 -6.08
CA ARG A 82 18.05 -4.29 -4.68
C ARG A 82 16.59 -4.45 -4.22
N THR A 83 16.40 -5.04 -3.04
CA THR A 83 15.09 -4.95 -2.36
C THR A 83 14.82 -3.52 -1.88
N PRO A 84 13.57 -3.02 -1.94
CA PRO A 84 13.25 -1.64 -1.56
C PRO A 84 13.68 -1.24 -0.14
N GLY A 85 13.53 -2.14 0.84
CA GLY A 85 13.87 -1.87 2.25
C GLY A 85 15.37 -1.68 2.54
N MET A 86 16.24 -1.99 1.58
CA MET A 86 17.70 -1.83 1.71
C MET A 86 18.12 -0.48 1.15
N ARG A 87 18.93 0.28 1.88
CA ARG A 87 19.47 1.56 1.38
C ARG A 87 20.47 1.33 0.23
N PRO A 88 20.42 2.16 -0.83
CA PRO A 88 21.33 2.03 -1.97
C PRO A 88 22.77 2.49 -1.67
N ASP A 89 22.95 3.30 -0.63
CA ASP A 89 24.24 3.88 -0.22
C ASP A 89 24.99 3.04 0.82
N LEU A 90 24.62 1.77 1.00
CA LEU A 90 25.42 0.84 1.81
C LEU A 90 26.82 0.71 1.17
N PRO A 91 27.90 0.72 2.00
CA PRO A 91 29.29 0.71 1.49
C PRO A 91 29.58 -0.42 0.50
N GLN A 92 28.98 -1.60 0.72
CA GLN A 92 29.16 -2.75 -0.18
C GLN A 92 28.50 -2.52 -1.55
N ILE A 93 27.26 -1.94 -1.56
CA ILE A 93 26.54 -1.61 -2.80
C ILE A 93 27.26 -0.49 -3.55
N ALA A 94 27.65 0.58 -2.84
CA ALA A 94 28.37 1.71 -3.43
C ALA A 94 29.67 1.25 -4.11
N ARG A 95 30.43 0.38 -3.46
CA ARG A 95 31.68 -0.20 -4.02
C ARG A 95 31.41 -1.01 -5.29
N MET A 96 30.34 -1.82 -5.33
CA MET A 96 29.99 -2.56 -6.56
C MET A 96 29.61 -1.62 -7.71
N VAL A 97 28.86 -0.56 -7.43
CA VAL A 97 28.50 0.46 -8.43
C VAL A 97 29.73 1.19 -8.92
N GLU A 98 30.67 1.59 -8.05
CA GLU A 98 31.95 2.19 -8.42
C GLU A 98 32.80 1.27 -9.30
N GLN A 99 32.67 -0.05 -9.13
CA GLN A 99 33.32 -1.08 -9.95
C GLN A 99 32.58 -1.34 -11.28
N GLY A 100 31.48 -0.63 -11.55
CA GLY A 100 30.74 -0.71 -12.81
C GLY A 100 29.48 -1.57 -12.78
N ALA A 101 29.06 -2.09 -11.62
CA ALA A 101 27.81 -2.82 -11.50
C ALA A 101 26.61 -1.87 -11.70
N VAL A 102 25.59 -2.36 -12.42
CA VAL A 102 24.33 -1.64 -12.61
C VAL A 102 23.43 -1.90 -11.41
N LEU A 103 23.07 -0.86 -10.66
CA LEU A 103 22.09 -0.95 -9.59
C LEU A 103 20.69 -0.81 -10.15
N THR A 104 19.80 -1.76 -9.85
CA THR A 104 18.41 -1.79 -10.31
C THR A 104 17.49 -2.43 -9.28
N SER A 105 16.25 -2.68 -9.65
CA SER A 105 15.26 -3.39 -8.83
C SER A 105 14.31 -4.21 -9.72
N GLU A 106 13.53 -5.10 -9.12
CA GLU A 106 12.46 -5.82 -9.83
C GLU A 106 11.47 -4.84 -10.47
N MET A 107 11.09 -3.78 -9.74
CA MET A 107 10.17 -2.77 -10.23
C MET A 107 10.74 -1.94 -11.39
N GLU A 108 12.01 -1.56 -11.33
CA GLU A 108 12.69 -0.89 -12.44
C GLU A 108 12.71 -1.76 -13.69
N ALA A 109 13.03 -3.07 -13.54
CA ALA A 109 12.98 -4.03 -14.63
C ALA A 109 11.55 -4.16 -15.19
N PHE A 110 10.53 -4.19 -14.33
CA PHE A 110 9.14 -4.18 -14.76
C PHE A 110 8.80 -2.95 -15.60
N PHE A 111 9.18 -1.75 -15.18
CA PHE A 111 8.95 -0.51 -15.94
C PHE A 111 9.64 -0.52 -17.30
N GLU A 112 10.75 -1.23 -17.44
CA GLU A 112 11.45 -1.36 -18.72
C GLU A 112 10.73 -2.28 -19.71
N VAL A 113 10.18 -3.39 -19.21
CA VAL A 113 9.60 -4.44 -20.08
C VAL A 113 8.08 -4.31 -20.26
N CYS A 114 7.40 -3.51 -19.44
CA CYS A 114 5.95 -3.34 -19.48
C CYS A 114 5.52 -2.77 -20.84
N PRO A 115 4.63 -3.46 -21.58
CA PRO A 115 4.18 -3.00 -22.89
C PRO A 115 3.02 -2.02 -22.80
N CYS A 116 2.30 -2.03 -21.69
CA CYS A 116 1.07 -1.27 -21.50
C CYS A 116 1.31 0.05 -20.73
N ARG A 117 0.30 0.90 -20.71
CA ARG A 117 0.34 2.19 -20.02
C ARG A 117 0.42 1.99 -18.52
N ILE A 118 1.41 2.61 -17.87
CA ILE A 118 1.64 2.53 -16.43
C ILE A 118 1.04 3.75 -15.72
N LEU A 119 0.12 3.51 -14.79
CA LEU A 119 -0.40 4.50 -13.85
C LEU A 119 0.19 4.22 -12.47
N ALA A 120 1.05 5.11 -11.96
CA ALA A 120 1.71 4.90 -10.67
C ALA A 120 1.25 5.91 -9.63
N VAL A 121 1.00 5.42 -8.42
CA VAL A 121 0.57 6.23 -7.28
C VAL A 121 1.62 6.20 -6.18
N THR A 122 2.05 7.39 -5.72
CA THR A 122 2.88 7.56 -4.54
C THR A 122 2.32 8.65 -3.63
N GLY A 123 2.94 8.86 -2.47
CA GLY A 123 2.53 9.84 -1.46
C GLY A 123 2.85 9.34 -0.06
N SER A 124 2.58 10.14 0.95
CA SER A 124 2.67 9.70 2.35
C SER A 124 1.46 8.83 2.71
N ASP A 125 0.25 9.32 2.44
CA ASP A 125 -1.02 8.65 2.72
C ASP A 125 -1.88 8.51 1.46
N GLY A 126 -2.95 7.70 1.52
CA GLY A 126 -3.92 7.53 0.44
C GLY A 126 -3.47 6.65 -0.73
N LYS A 127 -2.19 6.27 -0.83
CA LYS A 127 -1.64 5.48 -1.95
C LYS A 127 -2.47 4.25 -2.30
N THR A 128 -2.65 3.36 -1.35
CA THR A 128 -3.33 2.07 -1.56
C THR A 128 -4.77 2.26 -2.01
N THR A 129 -5.49 3.18 -1.38
CA THR A 129 -6.87 3.49 -1.74
C THR A 129 -6.94 4.06 -3.14
N THR A 130 -6.13 5.08 -3.47
CA THR A 130 -6.10 5.70 -4.80
C THR A 130 -5.71 4.70 -5.88
N THR A 131 -4.67 3.86 -5.64
CA THR A 131 -4.25 2.82 -6.58
C THR A 131 -5.38 1.82 -6.83
N THR A 132 -6.05 1.36 -5.77
CA THR A 132 -7.18 0.43 -5.88
C THR A 132 -8.38 1.07 -6.59
N LEU A 133 -8.69 2.35 -6.31
CA LEU A 133 -9.76 3.08 -6.98
C LEU A 133 -9.49 3.20 -8.48
N ILE A 134 -8.28 3.59 -8.89
CA ILE A 134 -7.88 3.65 -10.30
C ILE A 134 -8.11 2.28 -10.97
N ALA A 135 -7.63 1.21 -10.34
CA ALA A 135 -7.81 -0.14 -10.87
C ALA A 135 -9.30 -0.51 -11.01
N LYS A 136 -10.11 -0.27 -9.98
CA LYS A 136 -11.54 -0.59 -9.98
C LYS A 136 -12.34 0.23 -11.00
N ILE A 137 -12.00 1.49 -11.19
CA ILE A 137 -12.65 2.35 -12.20
C ILE A 137 -12.30 1.86 -13.60
N LEU A 138 -11.05 1.51 -13.86
CA LEU A 138 -10.64 0.94 -15.16
C LEU A 138 -11.30 -0.43 -15.42
N GLU A 139 -11.34 -1.32 -14.41
CA GLU A 139 -12.02 -2.62 -14.50
C GLU A 139 -13.51 -2.46 -14.78
N HIS A 140 -14.20 -1.52 -14.10
CA HIS A 140 -15.60 -1.21 -14.32
C HIS A 140 -15.86 -0.75 -15.76
N ALA A 141 -14.95 0.04 -16.32
CA ALA A 141 -15.00 0.47 -17.72
C ALA A 141 -14.57 -0.63 -18.72
N GLY A 142 -14.45 -1.89 -18.30
CA GLY A 142 -14.12 -3.04 -19.15
C GLY A 142 -12.66 -3.10 -19.59
N LYS A 143 -11.73 -2.41 -18.90
CA LYS A 143 -10.31 -2.48 -19.21
C LYS A 143 -9.65 -3.65 -18.49
N THR A 144 -8.64 -4.24 -19.12
CA THR A 144 -7.75 -5.21 -18.46
C THR A 144 -6.72 -4.47 -17.60
N VAL A 145 -6.69 -4.80 -16.31
CA VAL A 145 -5.85 -4.11 -15.31
C VAL A 145 -4.90 -5.08 -14.63
N TRP A 146 -3.65 -4.67 -14.52
CA TRP A 146 -2.58 -5.37 -13.81
C TRP A 146 -2.21 -4.55 -12.56
N LEU A 147 -2.70 -4.98 -11.41
CA LEU A 147 -2.50 -4.29 -10.13
C LEU A 147 -1.30 -4.84 -9.38
N GLY A 148 -0.37 -3.97 -8.96
CA GLY A 148 0.82 -4.40 -8.22
C GLY A 148 1.66 -3.27 -7.63
N GLY A 149 2.95 -3.56 -7.44
CA GLY A 149 3.90 -2.65 -6.81
C GLY A 149 4.10 -2.94 -5.33
N ASN A 150 3.95 -1.94 -4.47
CA ASN A 150 4.01 -2.10 -3.01
C ASN A 150 2.81 -2.86 -2.41
N ILE A 151 1.84 -3.18 -3.24
CA ILE A 151 0.64 -3.97 -2.96
C ILE A 151 0.46 -5.04 -4.04
N GLY A 152 -0.44 -5.99 -3.81
CA GLY A 152 -0.77 -7.02 -4.80
C GLY A 152 0.35 -8.03 -5.01
N THR A 153 0.47 -8.50 -6.26
CA THR A 153 1.46 -9.50 -6.68
C THR A 153 2.57 -8.88 -7.51
N PRO A 154 3.79 -9.44 -7.49
CA PRO A 154 4.86 -9.01 -8.38
C PRO A 154 4.43 -9.04 -9.85
N LEU A 155 4.67 -7.95 -10.59
CA LEU A 155 4.19 -7.80 -11.96
C LEU A 155 5.21 -8.24 -13.02
N LEU A 156 6.50 -8.17 -12.73
CA LEU A 156 7.54 -8.56 -13.70
C LEU A 156 7.37 -9.99 -14.23
N PRO A 157 7.04 -11.02 -13.42
CA PRO A 157 6.83 -12.39 -13.91
C PRO A 157 5.63 -12.52 -14.85
N ARG A 158 4.71 -11.57 -14.79
CA ARG A 158 3.49 -11.56 -15.60
C ARG A 158 3.58 -10.63 -16.82
N ALA A 159 4.69 -9.90 -16.96
CA ALA A 159 4.83 -8.89 -18.03
C ALA A 159 4.70 -9.49 -19.44
N ALA A 160 5.07 -10.77 -19.62
CA ALA A 160 4.89 -11.48 -20.90
C ALA A 160 3.42 -11.72 -21.28
N GLU A 161 2.49 -11.70 -20.32
CA GLU A 161 1.05 -11.85 -20.54
C GLU A 161 0.36 -10.52 -20.91
N MET A 162 1.01 -9.38 -20.62
CA MET A 162 0.46 -8.04 -20.79
C MET A 162 0.43 -7.61 -22.25
N ARG A 163 -0.56 -6.83 -22.62
CA ARG A 163 -0.77 -6.29 -23.98
C ARG A 163 -0.69 -4.77 -23.97
N PRO A 164 -0.33 -4.12 -25.10
CA PRO A 164 -0.24 -2.66 -25.19
C PRO A 164 -1.54 -1.89 -24.82
N GLU A 165 -2.70 -2.52 -25.01
CA GLU A 165 -4.02 -1.97 -24.69
C GLU A 165 -4.42 -2.11 -23.21
N ASP A 166 -3.69 -2.90 -22.43
CA ASP A 166 -3.92 -3.10 -21.00
C ASP A 166 -3.40 -1.90 -20.16
N PHE A 167 -3.68 -1.92 -18.87
CA PHE A 167 -3.21 -0.91 -17.93
C PHE A 167 -2.49 -1.56 -16.75
N ALA A 168 -1.27 -1.10 -16.46
CA ALA A 168 -0.58 -1.44 -15.22
C ALA A 168 -0.83 -0.33 -14.19
N VAL A 169 -1.44 -0.67 -13.06
CA VAL A 169 -1.71 0.26 -11.97
C VAL A 169 -0.86 -0.13 -10.79
N VAL A 170 0.09 0.73 -10.40
CA VAL A 170 1.13 0.38 -9.42
C VAL A 170 1.17 1.35 -8.25
N GLU A 171 1.22 0.81 -7.04
CA GLU A 171 1.57 1.57 -5.85
C GLU A 171 3.09 1.60 -5.70
N LEU A 172 3.68 2.80 -5.53
CA LEU A 172 5.12 2.94 -5.32
C LEU A 172 5.45 3.59 -3.97
N SER A 173 6.28 2.90 -3.19
CA SER A 173 6.88 3.45 -1.97
C SER A 173 8.06 4.36 -2.31
N SER A 174 8.46 5.24 -1.37
CA SER A 174 9.68 6.04 -1.52
C SER A 174 10.94 5.17 -1.64
N PHE A 175 10.94 4.01 -1.00
CA PHE A 175 12.06 3.06 -1.06
C PHE A 175 12.24 2.42 -2.44
N GLN A 176 11.14 2.12 -3.15
CA GLN A 176 11.20 1.66 -4.53
C GLN A 176 11.69 2.80 -5.44
N LEU A 177 11.10 3.98 -5.29
CA LEU A 177 11.40 5.15 -6.12
C LEU A 177 12.82 5.71 -5.93
N MET A 178 13.48 5.45 -4.79
CA MET A 178 14.78 6.04 -4.43
C MET A 178 15.87 5.87 -5.51
N THR A 179 15.83 4.78 -6.26
CA THR A 179 16.81 4.48 -7.30
C THR A 179 16.20 4.36 -8.70
N MET A 180 14.90 4.60 -8.86
CA MET A 180 14.25 4.49 -10.15
C MET A 180 14.66 5.63 -11.08
N THR A 181 15.03 5.26 -12.31
CA THR A 181 15.39 6.15 -13.40
C THR A 181 14.34 6.20 -14.51
N ARG A 182 13.23 5.48 -14.30
CA ARG A 182 12.04 5.45 -15.17
C ARG A 182 10.82 5.95 -14.40
N SER A 183 9.98 6.70 -15.06
CA SER A 183 8.73 7.24 -14.50
C SER A 183 7.52 6.61 -15.18
N ALA A 184 6.35 6.69 -14.52
CA ALA A 184 5.10 6.22 -15.05
C ALA A 184 4.54 7.14 -16.15
N ASP A 185 3.69 6.62 -17.04
CA ASP A 185 2.98 7.43 -18.06
C ASP A 185 2.01 8.40 -17.38
N VAL A 186 1.32 7.93 -16.33
CA VAL A 186 0.51 8.76 -15.44
C VAL A 186 1.04 8.62 -14.02
N ALA A 187 1.58 9.70 -13.47
CA ALA A 187 2.10 9.75 -12.11
C ALA A 187 1.13 10.50 -11.20
N VAL A 188 0.78 9.90 -10.05
CA VAL A 188 -0.10 10.49 -9.04
C VAL A 188 0.66 10.67 -7.74
N VAL A 189 0.69 11.88 -7.20
CA VAL A 189 1.24 12.18 -5.87
C VAL A 189 0.11 12.67 -4.96
N THR A 190 -0.31 11.82 -4.02
CA THR A 190 -1.51 12.08 -3.19
C THR A 190 -1.29 13.20 -2.19
N ASN A 191 -0.20 13.13 -1.44
CA ASN A 191 0.22 14.14 -0.46
C ASN A 191 1.65 13.85 0.01
N LEU A 192 2.30 14.82 0.64
CA LEU A 192 3.58 14.64 1.31
C LEU A 192 3.55 15.27 2.71
N ALA A 193 3.85 14.43 3.69
CA ALA A 193 4.04 14.78 5.09
C ALA A 193 5.24 13.99 5.65
N PRO A 194 5.90 14.42 6.71
CA PRO A 194 7.00 13.71 7.35
C PRO A 194 6.64 12.25 7.63
N ASN A 195 7.40 11.33 7.03
CA ASN A 195 7.22 9.89 7.20
C ASN A 195 8.53 9.16 6.86
N HIS A 196 8.77 8.01 7.49
CA HIS A 196 9.96 7.18 7.22
C HIS A 196 11.31 7.90 7.39
N LEU A 197 11.38 8.91 8.28
CA LEU A 197 12.63 9.63 8.59
C LEU A 197 13.59 8.82 9.47
N ASP A 198 13.19 7.65 9.90
CA ASP A 198 14.03 6.60 10.49
C ASP A 198 14.93 5.91 9.44
N VAL A 199 14.55 5.98 8.16
CA VAL A 199 15.28 5.37 7.03
C VAL A 199 15.81 6.44 6.07
N HIS A 200 15.00 7.43 5.68
CA HIS A 200 15.46 8.57 4.90
C HIS A 200 16.26 9.53 5.78
N LYS A 201 17.39 10.01 5.28
CA LYS A 201 18.30 10.92 6.03
C LYS A 201 17.65 12.27 6.33
N SER A 202 16.69 12.68 5.52
CA SER A 202 15.96 13.95 5.67
C SER A 202 14.64 13.95 4.90
N MET A 203 13.82 14.97 5.12
CA MET A 203 12.59 15.20 4.35
C MET A 203 12.89 15.49 2.87
N GLU A 204 14.00 16.15 2.58
CA GLU A 204 14.46 16.45 1.21
C GLU A 204 14.78 15.16 0.44
N GLU A 205 15.46 14.18 1.09
CA GLU A 205 15.73 12.87 0.48
C GLU A 205 14.43 12.12 0.22
N TYR A 206 13.48 12.16 1.16
CA TYR A 206 12.16 11.54 1.00
C TYR A 206 11.37 12.16 -0.16
N ILE A 207 11.38 13.49 -0.28
CA ILE A 207 10.77 14.24 -1.39
C ILE A 207 11.44 13.88 -2.71
N ALA A 208 12.78 13.94 -2.77
CA ALA A 208 13.56 13.63 -3.96
C ALA A 208 13.28 12.19 -4.45
N ALA A 209 13.24 11.22 -3.54
CA ALA A 209 12.89 9.85 -3.90
C ALA A 209 11.50 9.76 -4.56
N LYS A 210 10.48 10.43 -4.00
CA LYS A 210 9.13 10.37 -4.56
C LYS A 210 8.97 11.09 -5.90
N LYS A 211 9.75 12.13 -6.16
CA LYS A 211 9.77 12.83 -7.46
C LYS A 211 10.13 11.91 -8.62
N ASN A 212 10.90 10.84 -8.41
CA ASN A 212 11.25 9.88 -9.46
C ASN A 212 10.03 9.21 -10.10
N VAL A 213 8.84 9.29 -9.50
CA VAL A 213 7.61 8.81 -10.14
C VAL A 213 7.28 9.57 -11.43
N PHE A 214 7.74 10.83 -11.59
CA PHE A 214 7.46 11.69 -12.73
C PHE A 214 8.69 12.37 -13.39
N LEU A 215 9.82 12.52 -12.69
CA LEU A 215 10.97 13.30 -13.19
C LEU A 215 11.55 12.79 -14.53
N HIS A 216 11.36 11.51 -14.81
CA HIS A 216 11.83 10.85 -16.04
C HIS A 216 10.75 10.75 -17.11
N GLN A 217 9.56 11.36 -16.92
CA GLN A 217 8.52 11.46 -17.95
C GLN A 217 9.03 12.27 -19.16
N ASN A 218 8.42 12.02 -20.31
CA ASN A 218 8.54 12.86 -21.51
C ASN A 218 7.31 13.80 -21.61
N ALA A 219 7.22 14.56 -22.69
CA ALA A 219 6.11 15.50 -22.92
C ALA A 219 4.73 14.83 -23.05
N GLY A 220 4.66 13.52 -23.31
CA GLY A 220 3.41 12.75 -23.36
C GLY A 220 2.96 12.24 -21.99
N GLY A 221 3.75 12.43 -20.94
CA GLY A 221 3.42 12.03 -19.58
C GLY A 221 2.37 12.94 -18.94
N LYS A 222 1.72 12.43 -17.90
CA LYS A 222 0.74 13.15 -17.08
C LYS A 222 1.13 13.09 -15.60
N LEU A 223 1.09 14.24 -14.93
CA LEU A 223 1.33 14.37 -13.50
C LEU A 223 0.06 14.85 -12.79
N VAL A 224 -0.40 14.10 -11.80
CA VAL A 224 -1.57 14.42 -10.97
C VAL A 224 -1.10 14.80 -9.58
N LEU A 225 -1.49 16.00 -9.11
CA LEU A 225 -1.00 16.60 -7.87
C LEU A 225 -2.12 17.07 -6.96
N ASN A 226 -1.89 16.97 -5.66
CA ASN A 226 -2.74 17.58 -4.63
C ASN A 226 -2.39 19.07 -4.50
N MET A 227 -3.28 19.96 -4.91
CA MET A 227 -3.13 21.41 -4.79
C MET A 227 -3.20 21.89 -3.32
N ASP A 228 -3.87 21.14 -2.46
CA ASP A 228 -4.02 21.50 -1.03
C ASP A 228 -2.77 21.16 -0.21
N ASN A 229 -1.79 20.48 -0.80
CA ASN A 229 -0.51 20.18 -0.17
C ASN A 229 0.62 20.97 -0.85
N ALA A 230 1.16 21.96 -0.16
CA ALA A 230 2.14 22.90 -0.71
C ALA A 230 3.39 22.22 -1.32
N ILE A 231 3.81 21.06 -0.78
CA ILE A 231 4.97 20.33 -1.29
C ILE A 231 4.63 19.70 -2.65
N THR A 232 3.48 19.04 -2.76
CA THR A 232 3.09 18.39 -4.02
C THR A 232 2.69 19.42 -5.06
N ASP A 233 2.04 20.51 -4.68
CA ASP A 233 1.67 21.58 -5.61
C ASP A 233 2.87 22.19 -6.32
N ALA A 234 3.99 22.37 -5.59
CA ALA A 234 5.24 22.89 -6.14
C ALA A 234 5.87 21.99 -7.22
N PHE A 235 5.54 20.69 -7.26
CA PHE A 235 6.09 19.76 -8.26
C PHE A 235 5.62 20.08 -9.69
N ALA A 236 4.54 20.85 -9.84
CA ALA A 236 4.06 21.29 -11.15
C ALA A 236 5.12 22.02 -11.98
N ALA A 237 6.02 22.76 -11.32
CA ALA A 237 7.10 23.48 -11.99
C ALA A 237 8.18 22.57 -12.61
N GLU A 238 8.25 21.30 -12.19
CA GLU A 238 9.24 20.33 -12.67
C GLU A 238 8.63 19.31 -13.66
N ALA A 239 7.33 19.40 -13.91
CA ALA A 239 6.64 18.50 -14.84
C ALA A 239 7.06 18.78 -16.29
N LYS A 240 7.25 17.70 -17.08
CA LYS A 240 7.58 17.78 -18.50
C LYS A 240 6.35 17.63 -19.41
N GLY A 241 5.29 17.02 -18.89
CA GLY A 241 4.06 16.74 -19.59
C GLY A 241 2.86 17.50 -19.02
N ALA A 242 1.66 16.97 -19.24
CA ALA A 242 0.43 17.56 -18.73
C ALA A 242 0.36 17.51 -17.20
N VAL A 243 -0.13 18.58 -16.58
CA VAL A 243 -0.39 18.64 -15.14
C VAL A 243 -1.90 18.76 -14.91
N GLU A 244 -2.44 17.88 -14.08
CA GLU A 244 -3.76 18.00 -13.50
C GLU A 244 -3.66 18.08 -11.99
N LYS A 245 -4.51 18.89 -11.38
CA LYS A 245 -4.53 19.05 -9.92
C LYS A 245 -5.88 18.63 -9.37
N PHE A 246 -5.86 18.09 -8.16
CA PHE A 246 -7.09 17.91 -7.39
C PHE A 246 -7.05 18.75 -6.12
N SER A 247 -8.23 19.24 -5.71
CA SER A 247 -8.34 20.08 -4.51
C SER A 247 -9.71 19.94 -3.85
N ARG A 248 -9.70 19.89 -2.54
CA ARG A 248 -10.89 19.98 -1.70
C ARG A 248 -11.17 21.42 -1.26
N LEU A 249 -10.15 22.26 -1.23
CA LEU A 249 -10.18 23.61 -0.66
C LEU A 249 -10.29 24.72 -1.71
N GLY A 250 -9.93 24.43 -2.95
CA GLY A 250 -9.89 25.42 -4.03
C GLY A 250 -10.32 24.86 -5.38
N VAL A 251 -10.28 25.70 -6.40
CA VAL A 251 -10.58 25.31 -7.80
C VAL A 251 -9.29 25.39 -8.60
N PRO A 252 -8.72 24.24 -9.04
CA PRO A 252 -7.54 24.24 -9.91
C PRO A 252 -7.87 24.77 -11.31
N GLU A 253 -6.88 25.31 -12.00
CA GLU A 253 -7.01 25.75 -13.39
C GLU A 253 -7.37 24.56 -14.33
N ASN A 254 -6.78 23.39 -14.08
CA ASN A 254 -7.08 22.14 -14.77
C ASN A 254 -7.12 20.99 -13.76
N GLY A 255 -8.26 20.29 -13.68
CA GLY A 255 -8.38 19.12 -12.83
C GLY A 255 -9.73 18.96 -12.13
N VAL A 256 -9.70 18.33 -10.95
CA VAL A 256 -10.87 17.89 -10.19
C VAL A 256 -10.94 18.60 -8.84
N TYR A 257 -12.13 19.07 -8.44
CA TYR A 257 -12.30 19.78 -7.18
C TYR A 257 -13.65 19.50 -6.52
N LEU A 258 -13.68 19.69 -5.20
CA LEU A 258 -14.90 19.62 -4.39
C LEU A 258 -15.48 21.03 -4.23
N LYS A 259 -16.77 21.21 -4.50
CA LYS A 259 -17.52 22.42 -4.21
C LYS A 259 -18.95 22.08 -3.80
N ASP A 260 -19.41 22.62 -2.68
CA ASP A 260 -20.78 22.44 -2.15
C ASP A 260 -21.23 20.97 -2.09
N GLY A 261 -20.31 20.06 -1.70
CA GLY A 261 -20.58 18.62 -1.60
C GLY A 261 -20.58 17.87 -2.95
N VAL A 262 -20.24 18.54 -4.05
CA VAL A 262 -20.20 17.98 -5.40
C VAL A 262 -18.77 17.97 -5.92
N ILE A 263 -18.38 16.88 -6.58
CA ILE A 263 -17.07 16.75 -7.24
C ILE A 263 -17.23 17.15 -8.71
N PHE A 264 -16.39 18.11 -9.12
CA PHE A 264 -16.37 18.65 -10.48
C PHE A 264 -15.03 18.37 -11.15
N ARG A 265 -15.05 18.23 -12.47
CA ARG A 265 -13.88 18.30 -13.36
C ARG A 265 -14.06 19.49 -14.30
N ASN A 266 -13.16 20.47 -14.22
CA ASN A 266 -13.17 21.64 -15.11
C ASN A 266 -14.57 22.28 -15.27
N GLY A 267 -15.32 22.41 -14.15
CA GLY A 267 -16.67 22.95 -14.13
C GLY A 267 -17.81 21.99 -14.46
N LYS A 268 -17.53 20.77 -14.91
CA LYS A 268 -18.53 19.72 -15.17
C LYS A 268 -18.65 18.80 -13.95
N LYS A 269 -19.88 18.56 -13.48
CA LYS A 269 -20.16 17.61 -12.39
C LYS A 269 -19.75 16.19 -12.78
N ILE A 270 -19.01 15.52 -11.90
CA ILE A 270 -18.71 14.09 -11.94
C ILE A 270 -19.74 13.32 -11.08
N MET A 271 -19.80 13.63 -9.77
CA MET A 271 -20.63 12.93 -8.77
C MET A 271 -20.87 13.77 -7.52
N ASP A 272 -21.80 13.36 -6.69
CA ASP A 272 -21.96 13.90 -5.34
C ASP A 272 -20.97 13.20 -4.37
N ALA A 273 -20.29 13.95 -3.52
CA ALA A 273 -19.34 13.37 -2.57
C ALA A 273 -20.02 12.44 -1.53
N ALA A 274 -21.32 12.66 -1.29
CA ALA A 274 -22.15 11.82 -0.41
C ALA A 274 -22.37 10.38 -0.97
N ASP A 275 -22.15 10.17 -2.27
CA ASP A 275 -22.27 8.86 -2.91
C ASP A 275 -21.07 7.94 -2.64
N ILE A 276 -19.98 8.50 -2.11
CA ILE A 276 -18.77 7.74 -1.75
C ILE A 276 -19.07 6.89 -0.52
N LYS A 277 -19.09 5.57 -0.68
CA LYS A 277 -19.40 4.63 0.40
C LYS A 277 -18.31 4.52 1.47
N ILE A 278 -17.05 4.68 1.10
CA ILE A 278 -15.94 4.57 2.06
C ILE A 278 -15.87 5.84 2.91
N PRO A 279 -15.81 5.71 4.26
CA PRO A 279 -15.88 6.86 5.15
C PRO A 279 -14.61 7.70 5.14
N GLY A 280 -14.74 8.96 5.53
CA GLY A 280 -13.63 9.89 5.76
C GLY A 280 -13.38 10.86 4.59
N VAL A 281 -13.10 12.11 4.96
CA VAL A 281 -12.86 13.22 4.03
C VAL A 281 -11.67 12.96 3.10
N HIS A 282 -10.63 12.28 3.60
CA HIS A 282 -9.47 11.86 2.80
C HIS A 282 -9.84 10.94 1.63
N ASN A 283 -10.97 10.22 1.71
CA ASN A 283 -11.42 9.39 0.60
C ASN A 283 -12.02 10.21 -0.54
N ILE A 284 -12.57 11.39 -0.26
CA ILE A 284 -12.95 12.34 -1.32
C ILE A 284 -11.71 12.76 -2.11
N GLU A 285 -10.59 13.05 -1.43
CA GLU A 285 -9.31 13.38 -2.07
C GLU A 285 -8.78 12.20 -2.90
N ASN A 286 -8.86 10.97 -2.39
CA ASN A 286 -8.46 9.76 -3.11
C ASN A 286 -9.29 9.55 -4.40
N TYR A 287 -10.61 9.82 -4.35
CA TYR A 287 -11.48 9.77 -5.54
C TYR A 287 -11.15 10.86 -6.54
N MET A 288 -10.90 12.09 -6.09
CA MET A 288 -10.50 13.19 -6.98
C MET A 288 -9.15 12.89 -7.66
N ALA A 289 -8.18 12.36 -6.92
CA ALA A 289 -6.88 11.91 -7.48
C ALA A 289 -7.06 10.80 -8.52
N ALA A 290 -7.91 9.80 -8.22
CA ALA A 290 -8.22 8.72 -9.15
C ALA A 290 -8.94 9.26 -10.40
N ALA A 291 -9.90 10.18 -10.24
CA ALA A 291 -10.60 10.81 -11.35
C ALA A 291 -9.65 11.55 -12.30
N CYS A 292 -8.67 12.33 -11.76
CA CYS A 292 -7.63 12.94 -12.59
C CYS A 292 -6.80 11.87 -13.33
N ALA A 293 -6.41 10.79 -12.63
CA ALA A 293 -5.56 9.76 -13.22
C ALA A 293 -6.19 9.06 -14.43
N VAL A 294 -7.50 8.82 -14.39
CA VAL A 294 -8.24 8.08 -15.43
C VAL A 294 -8.92 8.98 -16.48
N GLU A 295 -8.69 10.29 -16.40
CA GLU A 295 -9.23 11.26 -17.36
C GLU A 295 -8.78 10.93 -18.78
N GLY A 296 -9.74 10.98 -19.73
CA GLY A 296 -9.54 10.59 -21.13
C GLY A 296 -9.49 9.07 -21.39
N ILE A 297 -9.61 8.22 -20.35
CA ILE A 297 -9.58 6.75 -20.47
C ILE A 297 -10.97 6.15 -20.23
N VAL A 298 -11.73 6.70 -19.27
CA VAL A 298 -13.04 6.22 -18.85
C VAL A 298 -14.06 7.37 -18.80
N SER A 299 -15.34 7.05 -18.67
CA SER A 299 -16.38 8.05 -18.48
C SER A 299 -16.54 8.49 -17.02
N ASP A 300 -17.12 9.68 -16.76
CA ASP A 300 -17.45 10.13 -15.42
C ASP A 300 -18.48 9.20 -14.73
N SER A 301 -19.34 8.54 -15.51
CA SER A 301 -20.31 7.55 -14.99
C SER A 301 -19.65 6.28 -14.44
N ASP A 302 -18.49 5.88 -14.96
CA ASP A 302 -17.73 4.74 -14.41
C ASP A 302 -17.16 5.10 -13.03
N ILE A 303 -16.72 6.35 -12.85
CA ILE A 303 -16.21 6.85 -11.57
C ILE A 303 -17.34 6.87 -10.52
N ASP A 304 -18.52 7.42 -10.88
CA ASP A 304 -19.70 7.49 -10.00
C ASP A 304 -20.19 6.07 -9.61
N ALA A 305 -20.26 5.15 -10.56
CA ALA A 305 -20.65 3.76 -10.29
C ALA A 305 -19.74 3.06 -9.28
N VAL A 306 -18.42 3.28 -9.41
CA VAL A 306 -17.44 2.75 -8.42
C VAL A 306 -17.60 3.45 -7.07
N ALA A 307 -17.85 4.76 -7.02
CA ALA A 307 -18.07 5.48 -5.77
C ALA A 307 -19.26 4.90 -4.98
N ARG A 308 -20.34 4.56 -5.68
CA ARG A 308 -21.56 3.96 -5.10
C ARG A 308 -21.41 2.49 -4.71
N SER A 309 -20.40 1.77 -5.20
CA SER A 309 -20.25 0.33 -4.98
C SER A 309 -19.02 -0.07 -4.18
N PHE A 310 -17.92 0.69 -4.25
CA PHE A 310 -16.65 0.33 -3.63
C PHE A 310 -16.71 0.42 -2.10
N GLY A 311 -16.60 -0.72 -1.42
CA GLY A 311 -16.67 -0.84 0.04
C GLY A 311 -15.35 -0.61 0.79
N GLY A 312 -14.27 -0.29 0.10
CA GLY A 312 -12.94 -0.09 0.68
C GLY A 312 -11.89 -1.04 0.14
N VAL A 313 -10.65 -0.80 0.55
CA VAL A 313 -9.53 -1.71 0.27
C VAL A 313 -9.65 -2.89 1.22
N GLU A 314 -9.48 -4.09 0.71
CA GLU A 314 -9.55 -5.31 1.49
C GLU A 314 -8.68 -5.22 2.76
N HIS A 315 -9.26 -5.57 3.90
CA HIS A 315 -8.65 -5.47 5.23
C HIS A 315 -8.30 -4.05 5.73
N ARG A 316 -8.68 -2.99 5.00
CA ARG A 316 -8.43 -1.59 5.41
C ARG A 316 -9.75 -0.81 5.46
N ILE A 317 -10.34 -0.70 6.64
CA ILE A 317 -11.66 -0.08 6.86
C ILE A 317 -12.65 -0.55 5.78
N GLU A 318 -12.57 -1.83 5.44
CA GLU A 318 -13.40 -2.50 4.43
C GLU A 318 -14.79 -2.71 5.00
N LEU A 319 -15.83 -2.13 4.39
CA LEU A 319 -17.20 -2.45 4.75
C LEU A 319 -17.54 -3.88 4.29
N VAL A 320 -17.66 -4.79 5.25
CA VAL A 320 -17.96 -6.20 5.01
C VAL A 320 -19.45 -6.41 4.79
N ARG A 321 -20.28 -5.86 5.67
CA ARG A 321 -21.73 -6.08 5.67
C ARG A 321 -22.44 -4.98 6.45
N GLU A 322 -23.66 -4.67 6.04
CA GLU A 322 -24.65 -4.00 6.87
C GLU A 322 -25.76 -5.02 7.23
N LEU A 323 -26.01 -5.20 8.52
CA LEU A 323 -27.00 -6.13 9.03
C LEU A 323 -27.81 -5.43 10.14
N ASP A 324 -29.12 -5.39 9.98
CA ASP A 324 -30.06 -4.77 10.93
C ASP A 324 -29.70 -3.32 11.30
N GLY A 325 -29.17 -2.57 10.32
CA GLY A 325 -28.70 -1.19 10.48
C GLY A 325 -27.36 -1.07 11.20
N VAL A 326 -26.64 -2.16 11.47
CA VAL A 326 -25.29 -2.19 12.03
C VAL A 326 -24.28 -2.40 10.88
N ARG A 327 -23.27 -1.53 10.80
CA ARG A 327 -22.20 -1.62 9.79
C ARG A 327 -20.95 -2.31 10.36
N TYR A 328 -20.50 -3.38 9.71
CA TYR A 328 -19.33 -4.17 10.12
C TYR A 328 -18.14 -3.87 9.22
N TYR A 329 -17.04 -3.38 9.80
CA TYR A 329 -15.81 -3.02 9.09
C TYR A 329 -14.65 -3.94 9.46
N ASN A 330 -13.87 -4.31 8.44
CA ASN A 330 -12.62 -5.04 8.55
C ASN A 330 -11.43 -4.12 8.35
N ASP A 331 -10.70 -3.85 9.42
CA ASP A 331 -9.43 -3.10 9.41
C ASP A 331 -8.30 -3.97 9.98
N SER A 332 -8.29 -5.25 9.61
CA SER A 332 -7.32 -6.23 10.11
C SER A 332 -5.86 -5.86 9.80
N ILE A 333 -5.62 -5.00 8.79
CA ILE A 333 -4.27 -4.49 8.46
C ILE A 333 -3.72 -3.53 9.52
N ALA A 334 -4.56 -2.98 10.38
CA ALA A 334 -4.16 -2.08 11.47
C ALA A 334 -3.38 -2.83 12.57
N SER A 335 -2.15 -3.20 12.27
CA SER A 335 -1.26 -4.02 13.12
C SER A 335 -0.34 -3.18 14.02
N SER A 336 -0.73 -1.95 14.34
CA SER A 336 -0.08 -1.04 15.29
C SER A 336 -1.08 -0.03 15.86
N PRO A 337 -0.82 0.55 17.06
CA PRO A 337 -1.67 1.56 17.67
C PRO A 337 -1.98 2.74 16.75
N SER A 338 -0.98 3.30 16.08
CA SER A 338 -1.14 4.45 15.17
C SER A 338 -2.09 4.19 14.00
N ARG A 339 -2.11 2.95 13.47
CA ARG A 339 -3.02 2.58 12.38
C ARG A 339 -4.47 2.45 12.87
N THR A 340 -4.68 1.86 14.03
CA THR A 340 -6.01 1.79 14.65
C THR A 340 -6.54 3.19 14.97
N ILE A 341 -5.69 4.10 15.48
CA ILE A 341 -6.05 5.50 15.71
C ILE A 341 -6.54 6.15 14.42
N ALA A 342 -5.78 6.01 13.33
CA ALA A 342 -6.17 6.53 12.01
C ALA A 342 -7.52 5.94 11.53
N GLY A 343 -7.75 4.65 11.79
CA GLY A 343 -9.03 3.98 11.53
C GLY A 343 -10.18 4.57 12.35
N LEU A 344 -9.98 4.79 13.64
CA LEU A 344 -11.00 5.37 14.53
C LEU A 344 -11.41 6.78 14.09
N HIS A 345 -10.47 7.61 13.66
CA HIS A 345 -10.74 8.96 13.15
C HIS A 345 -11.49 8.98 11.82
N SER A 346 -11.65 7.86 11.14
CA SER A 346 -12.42 7.76 9.89
C SER A 346 -13.94 7.67 10.12
N PHE A 347 -14.37 7.47 11.37
CA PHE A 347 -15.78 7.35 11.71
C PHE A 347 -16.31 8.60 12.37
N ASP A 348 -17.57 8.95 12.08
CA ASP A 348 -18.28 10.13 12.58
C ASP A 348 -18.93 9.95 13.96
N ARG A 349 -18.75 8.77 14.57
CA ARG A 349 -19.35 8.35 15.84
C ARG A 349 -18.49 7.37 16.58
N GLN A 350 -18.81 7.12 17.85
CA GLN A 350 -18.17 6.08 18.63
C GLN A 350 -18.50 4.69 18.09
N VAL A 351 -17.50 3.80 18.08
CA VAL A 351 -17.60 2.46 17.51
C VAL A 351 -17.56 1.38 18.60
N ILE A 352 -17.98 0.17 18.23
CA ILE A 352 -17.64 -1.06 18.92
C ILE A 352 -16.32 -1.56 18.30
N LEU A 353 -15.25 -1.52 19.09
CA LEU A 353 -13.91 -1.88 18.63
C LEU A 353 -13.52 -3.30 19.09
N ILE A 354 -13.13 -4.15 18.15
CA ILE A 354 -12.47 -5.43 18.42
C ILE A 354 -10.97 -5.22 18.25
N ALA A 355 -10.18 -5.39 19.34
CA ALA A 355 -8.74 -5.14 19.35
C ALA A 355 -7.96 -6.22 20.10
N GLY A 356 -6.63 -6.25 19.84
CA GLY A 356 -5.68 -7.18 20.43
C GLY A 356 -5.07 -8.17 19.42
N GLY A 357 -4.10 -8.94 19.87
CA GLY A 357 -3.33 -9.84 19.03
C GLY A 357 -1.90 -10.05 19.56
N TYR A 358 -0.96 -10.36 18.64
CA TYR A 358 0.44 -10.63 18.95
C TYR A 358 1.19 -9.38 19.42
N ASP A 359 1.98 -9.54 20.48
CA ASP A 359 2.78 -8.47 21.08
C ASP A 359 4.10 -8.24 20.32
N LYS A 360 4.20 -7.09 19.65
CA LYS A 360 5.46 -6.60 19.02
C LYS A 360 6.31 -5.76 19.97
N HIS A 361 5.98 -5.72 21.25
CA HIS A 361 6.63 -4.89 22.28
C HIS A 361 6.58 -3.38 21.96
N VAL A 362 5.50 -2.93 21.29
CA VAL A 362 5.24 -1.50 21.06
C VAL A 362 4.38 -0.92 22.19
N PRO A 363 4.57 0.36 22.57
CA PRO A 363 3.76 0.99 23.61
C PRO A 363 2.32 1.25 23.11
N PHE A 364 1.33 1.10 24.00
CA PHE A 364 -0.08 1.36 23.73
C PHE A 364 -0.61 2.68 24.33
N ASP A 365 0.24 3.43 25.02
CA ASP A 365 -0.15 4.65 25.74
C ASP A 365 -0.88 5.67 24.87
N VAL A 366 -0.44 5.81 23.61
CA VAL A 366 -1.07 6.73 22.63
C VAL A 366 -2.46 6.27 22.20
N LEU A 367 -2.79 4.98 22.36
CA LEU A 367 -4.10 4.44 21.98
C LEU A 367 -5.17 4.73 23.02
N GLY A 368 -4.81 4.77 24.30
CA GLY A 368 -5.76 4.93 25.42
C GLY A 368 -6.68 6.15 25.28
N PRO A 369 -6.15 7.37 25.12
CA PRO A 369 -6.97 8.58 24.96
C PRO A 369 -7.92 8.52 23.75
N GLU A 370 -7.49 7.94 22.65
CA GLU A 370 -8.26 7.82 21.42
C GLU A 370 -9.40 6.79 21.55
N VAL A 371 -9.14 5.69 22.25
CA VAL A 371 -10.18 4.70 22.59
C VAL A 371 -11.23 5.36 23.49
N CYS A 372 -10.84 6.13 24.50
CA CYS A 372 -11.79 6.85 25.36
C CYS A 372 -12.68 7.85 24.58
N ALA A 373 -12.15 8.46 23.51
CA ALA A 373 -12.89 9.43 22.70
C ALA A 373 -13.80 8.78 21.65
N HIS A 374 -13.35 7.69 21.02
CA HIS A 374 -13.95 7.16 19.80
C HIS A 374 -14.62 5.78 19.96
N VAL A 375 -14.53 5.15 21.14
CA VAL A 375 -15.05 3.79 21.37
C VAL A 375 -16.08 3.78 22.49
N LYS A 376 -17.23 3.18 22.25
CA LYS A 376 -18.26 2.96 23.31
C LYS A 376 -18.12 1.58 23.96
N LEU A 377 -17.67 0.59 23.21
CA LEU A 377 -17.41 -0.78 23.70
C LEU A 377 -16.09 -1.27 23.09
N LEU A 378 -15.14 -1.60 23.96
CA LEU A 378 -13.85 -2.19 23.60
C LEU A 378 -13.89 -3.69 23.90
N ILE A 379 -13.81 -4.52 22.89
CA ILE A 379 -13.73 -5.98 23.00
C ILE A 379 -12.28 -6.40 22.73
N LEU A 380 -11.64 -6.93 23.75
CA LEU A 380 -10.24 -7.32 23.71
C LEU A 380 -10.09 -8.83 23.53
N CYS A 381 -9.17 -9.25 22.67
CA CYS A 381 -8.78 -10.65 22.51
C CYS A 381 -7.29 -10.79 22.14
N GLY A 382 -6.71 -11.99 22.40
CA GLY A 382 -5.30 -12.26 22.10
C GLY A 382 -4.32 -11.78 23.16
N ALA A 383 -3.02 -11.99 22.89
CA ALA A 383 -1.94 -11.86 23.89
C ALA A 383 -1.73 -10.44 24.47
N THR A 384 -2.20 -9.39 23.78
CA THR A 384 -2.03 -7.98 24.20
C THR A 384 -3.25 -7.42 24.95
N ALA A 385 -4.29 -8.21 25.19
CA ALA A 385 -5.55 -7.75 25.78
C ALA A 385 -5.34 -6.94 27.07
N ASP A 386 -4.57 -7.46 28.02
CA ASP A 386 -4.30 -6.78 29.31
C ASP A 386 -3.47 -5.51 29.15
N LYS A 387 -2.52 -5.47 28.18
CA LYS A 387 -1.72 -4.28 27.91
C LYS A 387 -2.57 -3.14 27.34
N ILE A 388 -3.46 -3.47 26.41
CA ILE A 388 -4.38 -2.47 25.82
C ILE A 388 -5.36 -1.99 26.89
N ARG A 389 -5.91 -2.88 27.72
CA ARG A 389 -6.76 -2.52 28.86
C ARG A 389 -6.05 -1.52 29.77
N ALA A 390 -4.85 -1.84 30.22
CA ALA A 390 -4.08 -0.98 31.11
C ALA A 390 -3.81 0.41 30.49
N ALA A 391 -3.49 0.49 29.20
CA ALA A 391 -3.29 1.75 28.49
C ALA A 391 -4.57 2.59 28.41
N VAL A 392 -5.73 1.97 28.25
CA VAL A 392 -7.03 2.67 28.24
C VAL A 392 -7.41 3.13 29.64
N GLU A 393 -7.30 2.26 30.63
CA GLU A 393 -7.65 2.56 32.03
C GLU A 393 -6.74 3.63 32.66
N SER A 394 -5.49 3.76 32.18
CA SER A 394 -4.57 4.83 32.60
C SER A 394 -4.74 6.16 31.84
N ALA A 395 -5.59 6.21 30.83
CA ALA A 395 -5.79 7.43 30.05
C ALA A 395 -6.49 8.52 30.87
N PRO A 396 -6.08 9.81 30.73
CA PRO A 396 -6.60 10.93 31.56
C PRO A 396 -8.12 11.14 31.49
N LYS A 397 -8.77 10.69 30.42
CA LYS A 397 -10.22 10.82 30.20
C LYS A 397 -11.00 9.52 30.46
N TYR A 398 -10.32 8.48 30.92
CA TYR A 398 -11.01 7.23 31.20
C TYR A 398 -11.96 7.39 32.41
N ALA A 399 -13.17 6.86 32.25
CA ALA A 399 -14.12 6.70 33.33
C ALA A 399 -14.59 5.23 33.35
N PRO A 400 -14.76 4.60 34.53
CA PRO A 400 -15.23 3.22 34.61
C PRO A 400 -16.53 3.03 33.83
N GLY A 401 -16.51 2.10 32.83
CA GLY A 401 -17.63 1.83 31.96
C GLY A 401 -17.77 2.72 30.71
N ALA A 402 -16.85 3.69 30.51
CA ALA A 402 -16.86 4.58 29.35
C ALA A 402 -15.42 4.79 28.79
N PRO A 403 -14.97 3.97 27.84
CA PRO A 403 -15.67 2.83 27.19
C PRO A 403 -15.88 1.64 28.13
N GLU A 404 -16.92 0.87 27.88
CA GLU A 404 -17.05 -0.47 28.47
C GLU A 404 -15.94 -1.37 27.88
N ILE A 405 -15.23 -2.14 28.73
CA ILE A 405 -14.11 -3.00 28.31
C ILE A 405 -14.42 -4.45 28.67
N VAL A 406 -14.48 -5.31 27.66
CA VAL A 406 -14.74 -6.74 27.83
C VAL A 406 -13.59 -7.53 27.18
N THR A 407 -13.08 -8.54 27.89
CA THR A 407 -12.07 -9.46 27.34
C THR A 407 -12.72 -10.79 27.01
N VAL A 408 -12.40 -11.33 25.84
CA VAL A 408 -12.84 -12.64 25.34
C VAL A 408 -11.62 -13.43 24.83
N GLN A 409 -11.76 -14.73 24.64
CA GLN A 409 -10.62 -15.58 24.29
C GLN A 409 -10.36 -15.65 22.78
N THR A 410 -11.40 -15.56 21.95
CA THR A 410 -11.30 -15.79 20.52
C THR A 410 -11.95 -14.66 19.71
N LEU A 411 -11.56 -14.53 18.45
CA LEU A 411 -12.17 -13.58 17.51
C LEU A 411 -13.66 -13.90 17.29
N ASP A 412 -14.03 -15.18 17.26
CA ASP A 412 -15.42 -15.61 17.14
C ASP A 412 -16.28 -15.12 18.31
N ALA A 413 -15.78 -15.30 19.54
CA ALA A 413 -16.45 -14.78 20.74
C ALA A 413 -16.56 -13.24 20.70
N ALA A 414 -15.55 -12.55 20.16
CA ALA A 414 -15.57 -11.10 20.01
C ALA A 414 -16.63 -10.62 19.00
N VAL A 415 -16.71 -11.25 17.83
CA VAL A 415 -17.72 -10.94 16.80
C VAL A 415 -19.13 -11.24 17.32
N SER A 416 -19.34 -12.40 17.96
CA SER A 416 -20.63 -12.77 18.56
C SER A 416 -21.05 -11.80 19.66
N LEU A 417 -20.12 -11.34 20.50
CA LEU A 417 -20.41 -10.35 21.55
C LEU A 417 -20.76 -9.00 20.92
N ALA A 418 -19.95 -8.53 19.95
CA ALA A 418 -20.21 -7.28 19.25
C ALA A 418 -21.61 -7.27 18.62
N HIS A 419 -21.99 -8.34 17.94
CA HIS A 419 -23.33 -8.48 17.34
C HIS A 419 -24.46 -8.37 18.37
N ARG A 420 -24.36 -9.09 19.50
CA ARG A 420 -25.39 -9.04 20.58
C ARG A 420 -25.50 -7.67 21.25
N ARG A 421 -24.44 -6.87 21.24
CA ARG A 421 -24.37 -5.56 21.92
C ARG A 421 -24.62 -4.38 20.99
N ALA A 422 -24.55 -4.60 19.68
CA ALA A 422 -24.78 -3.56 18.67
C ALA A 422 -26.29 -3.29 18.50
N ALA A 423 -26.62 -2.04 18.25
CA ALA A 423 -27.95 -1.56 17.88
C ALA A 423 -27.92 -0.89 16.51
N ALA A 424 -29.07 -0.72 15.88
CA ALA A 424 -29.19 -0.02 14.61
C ALA A 424 -28.51 1.38 14.67
N GLY A 425 -27.68 1.69 13.67
CA GLY A 425 -26.85 2.87 13.62
C GLY A 425 -25.42 2.68 14.14
N ASP A 426 -25.12 1.56 14.79
CA ASP A 426 -23.77 1.27 15.28
C ASP A 426 -22.79 0.86 14.19
N ILE A 427 -21.52 1.04 14.53
CA ILE A 427 -20.38 0.57 13.75
C ILE A 427 -19.61 -0.43 14.60
N VAL A 428 -19.41 -1.63 14.06
CA VAL A 428 -18.50 -2.65 14.61
C VAL A 428 -17.25 -2.69 13.71
N THR A 429 -16.06 -2.54 14.29
CA THR A 429 -14.82 -2.61 13.53
C THR A 429 -13.80 -3.54 14.18
N LEU A 430 -13.23 -4.44 13.36
CA LEU A 430 -12.01 -5.15 13.69
C LEU A 430 -10.83 -4.25 13.34
N SER A 431 -10.22 -3.57 14.31
CA SER A 431 -8.99 -2.77 14.13
C SER A 431 -8.02 -3.09 15.28
N PRO A 432 -7.17 -4.11 15.08
CA PRO A 432 -6.56 -4.85 16.18
C PRO A 432 -5.48 -4.12 16.97
N ALA A 433 -4.86 -3.07 16.43
CA ALA A 433 -3.67 -2.41 16.96
C ALA A 433 -2.43 -3.33 17.09
N CYS A 434 -2.54 -4.58 16.67
CA CYS A 434 -1.58 -5.66 16.89
C CYS A 434 -1.40 -6.52 15.65
N ALA A 435 -0.22 -7.18 15.54
CA ALA A 435 -0.04 -8.24 14.56
C ALA A 435 -0.97 -9.44 14.85
N ALA A 436 -1.04 -10.38 13.91
CA ALA A 436 -1.96 -11.51 13.98
C ALA A 436 -1.33 -12.81 14.49
N PHE A 437 -0.01 -12.85 14.68
CA PHE A 437 0.79 -14.08 14.78
C PHE A 437 0.55 -14.94 16.02
N ASP A 438 -0.26 -14.47 16.97
CA ASP A 438 -0.69 -15.26 18.13
C ASP A 438 -1.81 -16.26 17.82
N GLN A 439 -2.70 -15.93 16.87
CA GLN A 439 -3.85 -16.78 16.52
C GLN A 439 -3.95 -17.05 15.00
N PHE A 440 -3.27 -16.26 14.15
CA PHE A 440 -3.38 -16.34 12.71
C PHE A 440 -2.01 -16.23 12.03
N LYS A 441 -1.86 -16.85 10.85
CA LYS A 441 -0.64 -16.79 10.06
C LYS A 441 -0.22 -15.35 9.71
N ASN A 442 -1.19 -14.46 9.45
CA ASN A 442 -0.98 -13.06 9.10
C ASN A 442 -2.30 -12.28 9.21
N PHE A 443 -2.26 -10.96 8.97
CA PHE A 443 -3.43 -10.09 9.03
C PHE A 443 -4.49 -10.42 7.95
N MET A 444 -4.09 -10.95 6.80
CA MET A 444 -5.03 -11.33 5.72
C MET A 444 -5.89 -12.50 6.18
N VAL A 445 -5.27 -13.55 6.75
CA VAL A 445 -6.02 -14.71 7.29
C VAL A 445 -6.96 -14.28 8.42
N ARG A 446 -6.51 -13.38 9.31
CA ARG A 446 -7.37 -12.83 10.37
C ARG A 446 -8.57 -12.07 9.78
N GLY A 447 -8.32 -11.21 8.79
CA GLY A 447 -9.35 -10.42 8.13
C GLY A 447 -10.36 -11.28 7.36
N GLU A 448 -9.89 -12.29 6.60
CA GLU A 448 -10.76 -13.25 5.93
C GLU A 448 -11.63 -14.06 6.91
N THR A 449 -11.04 -14.47 8.05
CA THR A 449 -11.76 -15.16 9.09
C THR A 449 -12.86 -14.26 9.68
N TYR A 450 -12.55 -13.00 9.97
CA TYR A 450 -13.54 -12.02 10.43
C TYR A 450 -14.67 -11.82 9.41
N LYS A 451 -14.34 -11.66 8.11
CA LYS A 451 -15.34 -11.53 7.04
C LYS A 451 -16.29 -12.72 7.02
N LYS A 452 -15.76 -13.94 7.08
CA LYS A 452 -16.59 -15.17 7.14
C LYS A 452 -17.53 -15.19 8.33
N MET A 453 -17.03 -14.81 9.53
CA MET A 453 -17.84 -14.74 10.74
C MET A 453 -18.97 -13.71 10.61
N VAL A 454 -18.66 -12.50 10.12
CA VAL A 454 -19.65 -11.44 9.93
C VAL A 454 -20.70 -11.82 8.87
N MET A 455 -20.29 -12.49 7.80
CA MET A 455 -21.22 -12.95 6.77
C MET A 455 -22.13 -14.07 7.24
N ALA A 456 -21.75 -14.81 8.29
CA ALA A 456 -22.53 -15.89 8.88
C ALA A 456 -23.51 -15.42 9.99
N LEU A 457 -23.44 -14.15 10.46
CA LEU A 457 -24.41 -13.55 11.38
C LEU A 457 -25.81 -13.47 10.69
#